data_5e5c8c1ca10adb5a0259e8b8fe65037c
#
_entry.id   5e5c8c1ca10adb5a0259e8b8fe65037c
#
_cell.length_a   1.000
_cell.length_b   1.000
_cell.length_c   1.000
_cell.angle_alpha   90.00
_cell.angle_beta   90.00
_cell.angle_gamma   90.00
#
_symmetry.space_group_name_H-M   'P 1'
#
loop_
_entity.id
_entity.type
_entity.pdbx_description
1 polymer ?
#
loop_
_entity_poly.entity_id
_entity_poly.type
_entity_poly.pdbx_seq_one_letter_code
_entity_poly.pdbx_strand_id
1 'polypeptide(L)'
;MARAQFNIGKQTYFAQTELNHQKKIKYTQKGDVLSFEAANIEGVFNLKEGKLTSYHLKNKKEIIESFPTPYFWRAPTDNDFGNQMQEKLAVWKNAHQAEITGVTVGKQTDNGLPIEVKMQLKDVEVSYAVEYLLLNSGAIKVTASMDMKDKELPELPRFGMRLELAGLYDGLSYYGRGPWENYSD
;
A
#
# COMPACT_ATOMS: atom_id res chain seq x y z
N MET A 1 -8.77 -31.98 -13.91
CA MET A 1 -9.37 -31.15 -14.98
C MET A 1 -8.52 -29.88 -15.04
N ALA A 2 -7.76 -29.67 -16.11
CA ALA A 2 -6.92 -28.47 -16.24
C ALA A 2 -7.79 -27.25 -16.58
N ARG A 3 -7.59 -26.14 -15.90
CA ARG A 3 -8.21 -24.86 -16.20
C ARG A 3 -7.12 -23.85 -16.60
N ALA A 4 -7.32 -23.16 -17.71
CA ALA A 4 -6.43 -22.11 -18.17
C ALA A 4 -7.22 -20.81 -18.33
N GLN A 5 -6.61 -19.71 -17.97
CA GLN A 5 -7.17 -18.37 -18.13
C GLN A 5 -6.32 -17.60 -19.14
N PHE A 6 -6.95 -17.05 -20.16
CA PHE A 6 -6.28 -16.31 -21.22
C PHE A 6 -6.73 -14.85 -21.19
N ASN A 7 -5.79 -13.93 -21.31
CA ASN A 7 -6.11 -12.53 -21.52
C ASN A 7 -6.52 -12.32 -22.98
N ILE A 8 -7.76 -11.91 -23.19
CA ILE A 8 -8.30 -11.54 -24.50
C ILE A 8 -8.21 -10.01 -24.64
N GLY A 9 -7.16 -9.54 -25.30
CA GLY A 9 -6.93 -8.12 -25.60
C GLY A 9 -5.89 -7.44 -24.67
N LYS A 10 -5.37 -6.31 -25.17
CA LYS A 10 -4.51 -5.40 -24.39
C LYS A 10 -5.40 -4.52 -23.50
N GLN A 11 -5.88 -5.05 -22.39
CA GLN A 11 -6.58 -4.21 -21.41
C GLN A 11 -5.59 -3.69 -20.38
N THR A 12 -5.28 -2.42 -20.45
CA THR A 12 -4.67 -1.66 -19.36
C THR A 12 -5.79 -1.22 -18.43
N TYR A 13 -6.20 -2.10 -17.53
CA TYR A 13 -7.34 -1.89 -16.62
C TYR A 13 -7.23 -0.63 -15.76
N PHE A 14 -6.02 -0.19 -15.47
CA PHE A 14 -5.75 0.97 -14.61
C PHE A 14 -5.43 2.27 -15.36
N ALA A 15 -4.96 2.21 -16.60
CA ALA A 15 -4.53 3.40 -17.32
C ALA A 15 -5.68 4.31 -17.77
N GLN A 16 -6.88 3.79 -17.96
CA GLN A 16 -8.02 4.58 -18.41
C GLN A 16 -8.73 5.37 -17.31
N THR A 17 -8.67 4.91 -16.07
CA THR A 17 -9.29 5.59 -14.93
C THR A 17 -8.45 6.80 -14.48
N GLU A 18 -7.15 6.80 -14.77
CA GLU A 18 -6.22 7.85 -14.35
C GLU A 18 -6.29 9.13 -15.20
N LEU A 19 -6.74 9.04 -16.44
CA LEU A 19 -6.54 10.10 -17.44
C LEU A 19 -7.71 11.09 -17.61
N ASN A 20 -8.85 10.89 -16.98
CA ASN A 20 -10.07 11.64 -17.32
C ASN A 20 -10.54 12.71 -16.32
N HIS A 21 -9.76 13.04 -15.29
CA HIS A 21 -10.14 14.12 -14.38
C HIS A 21 -9.38 15.41 -14.67
N GLN A 22 -10.07 16.37 -15.29
CA GLN A 22 -9.52 17.69 -15.64
C GLN A 22 -9.27 18.61 -14.45
N LYS A 23 -9.86 18.31 -13.28
CA LYS A 23 -9.70 19.16 -12.09
C LYS A 23 -8.57 18.62 -11.22
N LYS A 24 -7.59 19.48 -10.97
CA LYS A 24 -6.51 19.19 -10.03
C LYS A 24 -7.04 18.99 -8.61
N ILE A 25 -6.36 18.15 -7.86
CA ILE A 25 -6.61 17.95 -6.44
C ILE A 25 -6.49 19.28 -5.70
N LYS A 26 -7.41 19.55 -4.79
CA LYS A 26 -7.32 20.67 -3.85
C LYS A 26 -6.76 20.13 -2.55
N TYR A 27 -5.77 20.78 -2.01
CA TYR A 27 -5.22 20.42 -0.72
C TYR A 27 -4.85 21.64 0.12
N THR A 28 -4.84 21.44 1.41
CA THR A 28 -4.41 22.43 2.40
C THR A 28 -3.55 21.72 3.43
N GLN A 29 -2.38 22.28 3.72
CA GLN A 29 -1.51 21.79 4.78
C GLN A 29 -1.51 22.77 5.95
N LYS A 30 -1.78 22.25 7.15
CA LYS A 30 -1.69 23.01 8.41
C LYS A 30 -0.85 22.17 9.40
N GLY A 31 0.39 22.58 9.63
CA GLY A 31 1.34 21.79 10.40
C GLY A 31 1.54 20.41 9.79
N ASP A 32 1.30 19.36 10.58
CA ASP A 32 1.45 17.96 10.17
C ASP A 32 0.18 17.37 9.52
N VAL A 33 -0.86 18.16 9.33
CA VAL A 33 -2.12 17.70 8.74
C VAL A 33 -2.26 18.23 7.31
N LEU A 34 -2.34 17.33 6.35
CA LEU A 34 -2.64 17.63 4.95
C LEU A 34 -4.03 17.09 4.62
N SER A 35 -4.98 18.01 4.42
CA SER A 35 -6.33 17.66 3.96
C SER A 35 -6.42 17.82 2.45
N PHE A 36 -7.11 16.91 1.77
CA PHE A 36 -7.27 16.97 0.31
C PHE A 36 -8.68 16.62 -0.14
N GLU A 37 -9.05 17.16 -1.29
CA GLU A 37 -10.28 16.89 -2.01
C GLU A 37 -9.95 16.63 -3.47
N ALA A 38 -10.38 15.48 -4.00
CA ALA A 38 -10.18 15.09 -5.38
C ALA A 38 -11.43 14.39 -5.92
N ALA A 39 -12.01 14.91 -6.99
CA ALA A 39 -13.32 14.45 -7.51
C ALA A 39 -14.39 14.43 -6.41
N ASN A 40 -14.86 13.25 -6.02
CA ASN A 40 -15.84 13.05 -4.96
C ASN A 40 -15.23 12.41 -3.69
N ILE A 41 -13.91 12.40 -3.57
CA ILE A 41 -13.16 11.88 -2.42
C ILE A 41 -12.67 13.04 -1.57
N GLU A 42 -12.73 12.85 -0.27
CA GLU A 42 -12.08 13.68 0.75
C GLU A 42 -11.17 12.79 1.58
N GLY A 43 -10.03 13.33 2.02
CA GLY A 43 -9.09 12.59 2.83
C GLY A 43 -8.14 13.48 3.63
N VAL A 44 -7.49 12.86 4.60
CA VAL A 44 -6.52 13.50 5.48
C VAL A 44 -5.28 12.64 5.58
N PHE A 45 -4.12 13.25 5.33
CA PHE A 45 -2.82 12.63 5.52
C PHE A 45 -2.12 13.26 6.73
N ASN A 46 -1.71 12.45 7.68
CA ASN A 46 -0.90 12.86 8.81
C ASN A 46 0.58 12.75 8.45
N LEU A 47 1.25 13.88 8.25
CA LEU A 47 2.65 13.94 7.83
C LEU A 47 3.60 13.50 8.94
N LYS A 48 3.25 13.67 10.22
CA LYS A 48 4.06 13.19 11.34
C LYS A 48 4.05 11.66 11.44
N GLU A 49 2.90 11.05 11.18
CA GLU A 49 2.71 9.61 11.22
C GLU A 49 2.95 8.94 9.85
N GLY A 50 3.20 9.74 8.79
CA GLY A 50 3.46 9.23 7.45
C GLY A 50 2.34 8.36 6.87
N LYS A 51 1.09 8.59 7.28
CA LYS A 51 -0.04 7.75 6.88
C LYS A 51 -1.31 8.56 6.62
N LEU A 52 -2.20 7.96 5.85
CA LEU A 52 -3.56 8.45 5.66
C LEU A 52 -4.38 8.15 6.92
N THR A 53 -5.09 9.13 7.43
CA THR A 53 -5.93 8.99 8.63
C THR A 53 -7.41 9.12 8.34
N SER A 54 -7.77 9.56 7.13
CA SER A 54 -9.16 9.60 6.66
C SER A 54 -9.19 9.48 5.14
N TYR A 55 -10.13 8.69 4.64
CA TYR A 55 -10.40 8.54 3.21
C TYR A 55 -11.84 8.10 2.98
N HIS A 56 -12.66 8.97 2.43
CA HIS A 56 -14.07 8.69 2.23
C HIS A 56 -14.64 9.40 1.00
N LEU A 57 -15.75 8.90 0.51
CA LEU A 57 -16.58 9.62 -0.44
C LEU A 57 -17.21 10.83 0.25
N LYS A 58 -17.30 11.94 -0.46
CA LYS A 58 -17.92 13.18 0.03
C LYS A 58 -19.30 12.92 0.63
N ASN A 59 -19.50 13.39 1.86
CA ASN A 59 -20.72 13.17 2.64
C ASN A 59 -21.06 11.69 2.93
N LYS A 60 -20.05 10.80 2.92
CA LYS A 60 -20.20 9.39 3.27
C LYS A 60 -19.35 9.03 4.49
N LYS A 61 -19.58 7.82 5.00
CA LYS A 61 -18.79 7.26 6.10
C LYS A 61 -17.35 6.95 5.67
N GLU A 62 -16.49 6.89 6.67
CA GLU A 62 -15.09 6.49 6.50
C GLU A 62 -14.97 5.12 5.83
N ILE A 63 -14.03 4.99 4.90
CA ILE A 63 -13.77 3.74 4.18
C ILE A 63 -12.68 2.94 4.89
N ILE A 64 -11.66 3.62 5.39
CA ILE A 64 -10.49 2.97 6.01
C ILE A 64 -10.55 3.06 7.53
N GLU A 65 -10.14 2.00 8.20
CA GLU A 65 -9.86 1.99 9.64
C GLU A 65 -8.35 2.03 9.89
N SER A 66 -7.57 1.34 9.06
CA SER A 66 -6.12 1.39 9.08
C SER A 66 -5.59 1.46 7.66
N PHE A 67 -4.75 2.46 7.38
CA PHE A 67 -4.13 2.65 6.07
C PHE A 67 -2.97 1.67 5.85
N PRO A 68 -2.62 1.38 4.58
CA PRO A 68 -1.60 0.39 4.27
C PRO A 68 -0.29 0.62 5.04
N THR A 69 0.09 -0.36 5.84
CA THR A 69 1.38 -0.44 6.51
C THR A 69 2.21 -1.57 5.93
N PRO A 70 3.54 -1.50 5.99
CA PRO A 70 4.40 -2.60 5.57
C PRO A 70 3.99 -3.91 6.26
N TYR A 71 4.00 -5.02 5.52
CA TYR A 71 3.69 -6.32 6.10
C TYR A 71 4.48 -7.42 5.41
N PHE A 72 5.36 -8.09 6.16
CA PHE A 72 6.35 -9.02 5.63
C PHE A 72 6.14 -10.45 6.08
N TRP A 73 5.17 -10.71 6.94
CA TRP A 73 4.88 -12.04 7.46
C TRP A 73 3.66 -12.66 6.81
N ARG A 74 3.60 -13.99 6.78
CA ARG A 74 2.44 -14.77 6.38
C ARG A 74 2.28 -15.97 7.31
N ALA A 75 1.11 -16.58 7.34
CA ALA A 75 0.92 -17.84 8.03
C ALA A 75 1.81 -18.92 7.36
N PRO A 76 2.59 -19.67 8.14
CA PRO A 76 3.39 -20.75 7.60
C PRO A 76 2.51 -21.86 7.00
N THR A 77 2.94 -22.42 5.88
CA THR A 77 2.41 -23.66 5.29
C THR A 77 3.15 -24.87 5.87
N ASP A 78 2.72 -26.09 5.52
CA ASP A 78 3.41 -27.31 5.96
C ASP A 78 4.88 -27.35 5.49
N ASN A 79 5.15 -26.90 4.28
CA ASN A 79 6.51 -26.77 3.76
C ASN A 79 7.33 -25.75 4.55
N ASP A 80 6.73 -24.65 4.94
CA ASP A 80 7.39 -23.64 5.77
C ASP A 80 7.74 -24.18 7.15
N PHE A 81 6.89 -25.01 7.76
CA PHE A 81 7.19 -25.71 9.02
C PHE A 81 8.35 -26.66 8.84
N GLY A 82 8.39 -27.43 7.74
CA GLY A 82 9.51 -28.30 7.41
C GLY A 82 10.84 -27.55 7.26
N ASN A 83 10.81 -26.34 6.72
CA ASN A 83 11.95 -25.45 6.58
C ASN A 83 12.26 -24.61 7.82
N GLN A 84 11.49 -24.74 8.89
CA GLN A 84 11.64 -23.96 10.13
C GLN A 84 11.50 -22.44 9.92
N MET A 85 10.60 -22.04 9.01
CA MET A 85 10.36 -20.63 8.69
C MET A 85 10.12 -19.77 9.92
N GLN A 86 9.34 -20.28 10.88
CA GLN A 86 8.96 -19.58 12.11
C GLN A 86 10.16 -19.23 13.00
N GLU A 87 11.29 -19.90 12.83
CA GLU A 87 12.55 -19.65 13.55
C GLU A 87 13.53 -18.87 12.68
N LYS A 88 13.86 -19.41 11.51
CA LYS A 88 14.87 -18.86 10.59
C LYS A 88 14.52 -17.49 10.03
N LEU A 89 13.21 -17.24 9.80
CA LEU A 89 12.72 -16.00 9.22
C LEU A 89 12.01 -15.10 10.24
N ALA A 90 12.13 -15.43 11.54
CA ALA A 90 11.42 -14.75 12.64
C ALA A 90 11.64 -13.23 12.68
N VAL A 91 12.80 -12.75 12.24
CA VAL A 91 13.16 -11.34 12.15
C VAL A 91 12.12 -10.52 11.37
N TRP A 92 11.44 -11.14 10.39
CA TRP A 92 10.43 -10.47 9.58
C TRP A 92 9.06 -10.32 10.24
N LYS A 93 8.80 -11.01 11.36
CA LYS A 93 7.51 -10.93 12.06
C LYS A 93 7.16 -9.50 12.49
N ASN A 94 8.14 -8.80 13.03
CA ASN A 94 7.97 -7.46 13.60
C ASN A 94 8.62 -6.37 12.75
N ALA A 95 9.23 -6.72 11.61
CA ALA A 95 9.91 -5.77 10.73
C ALA A 95 8.98 -4.68 10.17
N HIS A 96 7.65 -4.89 10.22
CA HIS A 96 6.65 -3.87 9.90
C HIS A 96 6.62 -2.69 10.89
N GLN A 97 7.20 -2.84 12.09
CA GLN A 97 7.37 -1.77 13.06
C GLN A 97 8.48 -0.83 12.57
N ALA A 98 8.09 0.15 11.78
CA ALA A 98 9.00 1.06 11.14
C ALA A 98 9.06 2.41 11.87
N GLU A 99 10.23 3.01 11.90
CA GLU A 99 10.42 4.40 12.34
C GLU A 99 10.39 5.32 11.13
N ILE A 100 9.57 6.38 11.19
CA ILE A 100 9.53 7.37 10.13
C ILE A 100 10.75 8.27 10.25
N THR A 101 11.55 8.31 9.18
CA THR A 101 12.76 9.12 9.09
C THR A 101 12.55 10.40 8.30
N GLY A 102 11.48 10.48 7.52
CA GLY A 102 11.11 11.70 6.80
C GLY A 102 9.82 11.56 6.02
N VAL A 103 9.11 12.67 5.89
CA VAL A 103 7.94 12.79 5.02
C VAL A 103 8.10 14.04 4.16
N THR A 104 7.92 13.88 2.86
CA THR A 104 8.05 14.97 1.89
C THR A 104 6.81 15.07 1.03
N VAL A 105 6.16 16.22 1.05
CA VAL A 105 5.09 16.55 0.10
C VAL A 105 5.74 17.16 -1.13
N GLY A 106 5.62 16.49 -2.26
CA GLY A 106 6.19 16.94 -3.51
C GLY A 106 5.35 18.02 -4.19
N LYS A 107 5.84 18.50 -5.31
CA LYS A 107 5.12 19.49 -6.12
C LYS A 107 3.96 18.81 -6.85
N GLN A 108 2.78 19.41 -6.77
CA GLN A 108 1.62 18.93 -7.53
C GLN A 108 1.89 18.97 -9.04
N THR A 109 1.55 17.90 -9.71
CA THR A 109 1.64 17.74 -11.16
C THR A 109 0.25 17.59 -11.78
N ASP A 110 0.20 17.42 -13.10
CA ASP A 110 -1.06 17.12 -13.80
C ASP A 110 -1.62 15.73 -13.45
N ASN A 111 -0.77 14.83 -12.96
CA ASN A 111 -1.18 13.48 -12.52
C ASN A 111 -1.70 13.45 -11.08
N GLY A 112 -1.29 14.39 -10.23
CA GLY A 112 -1.68 14.41 -8.82
C GLY A 112 -0.63 15.01 -7.90
N LEU A 113 -0.78 14.73 -6.60
CA LEU A 113 0.09 15.20 -5.53
C LEU A 113 0.89 14.04 -4.95
N PRO A 114 2.23 13.99 -5.12
CA PRO A 114 3.06 12.95 -4.53
C PRO A 114 3.40 13.26 -3.07
N ILE A 115 3.38 12.23 -2.23
CA ILE A 115 3.85 12.27 -0.84
C ILE A 115 4.79 11.08 -0.65
N GLU A 116 6.04 11.35 -0.32
CA GLU A 116 7.05 10.34 -0.03
C GLU A 116 7.21 10.18 1.48
N VAL A 117 7.16 8.94 1.96
CA VAL A 117 7.40 8.57 3.36
C VAL A 117 8.62 7.65 3.42
N LYS A 118 9.67 8.10 4.09
CA LYS A 118 10.88 7.31 4.34
C LYS A 118 10.82 6.73 5.74
N MET A 119 11.21 5.48 5.84
CA MET A 119 11.14 4.71 7.08
C MET A 119 12.41 3.88 7.26
N GLN A 120 12.71 3.56 8.51
CA GLN A 120 13.69 2.56 8.89
C GLN A 120 12.97 1.39 9.56
N LEU A 121 13.11 0.20 9.01
CA LEU A 121 12.60 -1.03 9.61
C LEU A 121 13.55 -1.44 10.73
N LYS A 122 13.12 -1.30 11.98
CA LYS A 122 14.01 -1.37 13.17
C LYS A 122 14.72 -2.70 13.34
N ASP A 123 13.98 -3.80 13.27
CA ASP A 123 14.50 -5.13 13.57
C ASP A 123 15.50 -5.66 12.51
N VAL A 124 15.45 -5.10 11.31
CA VAL A 124 16.30 -5.50 10.18
C VAL A 124 17.21 -4.36 9.70
N GLU A 125 17.06 -3.15 10.27
CA GLU A 125 17.81 -1.96 9.88
C GLU A 125 17.83 -1.70 8.37
N VAL A 126 16.68 -1.89 7.73
CA VAL A 126 16.53 -1.73 6.28
C VAL A 126 15.77 -0.46 6.00
N SER A 127 16.26 0.30 5.01
CA SER A 127 15.55 1.48 4.50
C SER A 127 14.32 1.06 3.68
N TYR A 128 13.18 1.64 4.02
CA TYR A 128 11.91 1.39 3.35
C TYR A 128 11.27 2.72 2.98
N ALA A 129 10.76 2.83 1.77
CA ALA A 129 10.07 4.04 1.33
C ALA A 129 8.72 3.70 0.73
N VAL A 130 7.74 4.56 0.98
CA VAL A 130 6.43 4.51 0.36
C VAL A 130 6.15 5.84 -0.33
N GLU A 131 5.86 5.79 -1.60
CA GLU A 131 5.33 6.91 -2.36
C GLU A 131 3.82 6.76 -2.50
N TYR A 132 3.08 7.74 -2.03
CA TYR A 132 1.65 7.91 -2.23
C TYR A 132 1.43 8.99 -3.29
N LEU A 133 0.91 8.62 -4.45
CA LEU A 133 0.47 9.58 -5.45
C LEU A 133 -1.05 9.73 -5.33
N LEU A 134 -1.47 10.86 -4.76
CA LEU A 134 -2.89 11.23 -4.68
C LEU A 134 -3.33 11.72 -6.05
N LEU A 135 -4.07 10.91 -6.79
CA LEU A 135 -4.50 11.20 -8.16
C LEU A 135 -5.66 12.19 -8.19
N ASN A 136 -5.78 12.94 -9.27
CA ASN A 136 -6.90 13.88 -9.49
C ASN A 136 -8.27 13.20 -9.50
N SER A 137 -8.32 11.90 -9.76
CA SER A 137 -9.52 11.06 -9.67
C SER A 137 -9.97 10.76 -8.24
N GLY A 138 -9.12 11.04 -7.25
CA GLY A 138 -9.30 10.62 -5.87
C GLY A 138 -8.69 9.26 -5.55
N ALA A 139 -8.31 8.46 -6.55
CA ALA A 139 -7.57 7.23 -6.31
C ALA A 139 -6.16 7.52 -5.76
N ILE A 140 -5.61 6.58 -5.02
CA ILE A 140 -4.26 6.67 -4.46
C ILE A 140 -3.41 5.55 -5.05
N LYS A 141 -2.35 5.93 -5.76
CA LYS A 141 -1.33 4.98 -6.19
C LYS A 141 -0.29 4.86 -5.09
N VAL A 142 -0.05 3.65 -4.63
CA VAL A 142 0.94 3.35 -3.58
C VAL A 142 2.09 2.57 -4.21
N THR A 143 3.30 3.09 -4.08
CA THR A 143 4.53 2.42 -4.52
C THR A 143 5.42 2.22 -3.30
N ALA A 144 5.71 0.96 -2.98
CA ALA A 144 6.61 0.61 -1.88
C ALA A 144 7.94 0.12 -2.42
N SER A 145 9.02 0.53 -1.79
CA SER A 145 10.38 0.09 -2.11
C SER A 145 11.16 -0.22 -0.84
N MET A 146 12.03 -1.22 -0.92
CA MET A 146 12.89 -1.64 0.16
C MET A 146 14.29 -1.88 -0.39
N ASP A 147 15.31 -1.33 0.24
CA ASP A 147 16.70 -1.52 -0.15
C ASP A 147 17.38 -2.46 0.85
N MET A 148 17.59 -3.70 0.43
CA MET A 148 18.27 -4.73 1.21
C MET A 148 19.75 -4.92 0.81
N LYS A 149 20.31 -4.02 0.00
CA LYS A 149 21.72 -4.07 -0.37
C LYS A 149 22.60 -4.10 0.86
N ASP A 150 23.64 -4.90 0.81
CA ASP A 150 24.65 -5.02 1.87
C ASP A 150 24.16 -5.57 3.22
N LYS A 151 22.96 -6.16 3.26
CA LYS A 151 22.42 -6.82 4.46
C LYS A 151 22.38 -8.33 4.27
N GLU A 152 23.04 -9.06 5.17
CA GLU A 152 22.88 -10.51 5.28
C GLU A 152 21.60 -10.84 6.06
N LEU A 153 20.46 -10.80 5.37
CA LEU A 153 19.16 -11.11 5.94
C LEU A 153 18.63 -12.43 5.37
N PRO A 154 17.84 -13.17 6.17
CA PRO A 154 17.18 -14.36 5.64
C PRO A 154 16.13 -13.98 4.59
N GLU A 155 15.70 -14.98 3.82
CA GLU A 155 14.67 -14.81 2.79
C GLU A 155 13.43 -14.10 3.31
N LEU A 156 12.86 -13.24 2.47
CA LEU A 156 11.66 -12.49 2.80
C LEU A 156 10.41 -13.36 2.59
N PRO A 157 9.65 -13.68 3.66
CA PRO A 157 8.46 -14.54 3.52
C PRO A 157 7.37 -13.94 2.63
N ARG A 158 7.29 -12.63 2.63
CA ARG A 158 6.30 -11.86 1.88
C ARG A 158 6.76 -10.41 1.72
N PHE A 159 6.55 -9.83 0.55
CA PHE A 159 6.59 -8.39 0.36
C PHE A 159 5.16 -7.88 0.13
N GLY A 160 4.64 -7.09 1.05
CA GLY A 160 3.25 -6.63 0.97
C GLY A 160 2.92 -5.51 1.92
N MET A 161 1.66 -5.13 1.88
CA MET A 161 1.07 -4.13 2.78
C MET A 161 -0.24 -4.69 3.34
N ARG A 162 -0.58 -4.28 4.57
CA ARG A 162 -1.85 -4.57 5.23
C ARG A 162 -2.64 -3.28 5.38
N LEU A 163 -3.90 -3.33 5.04
CA LEU A 163 -4.87 -2.27 5.32
C LEU A 163 -6.10 -2.85 6.00
N GLU A 164 -6.83 -2.03 6.73
CA GLU A 164 -8.09 -2.40 7.36
C GLU A 164 -9.18 -1.45 6.88
N LEU A 165 -10.30 -2.03 6.46
CA LEU A 165 -11.48 -1.27 6.07
C LEU A 165 -12.44 -1.18 7.24
N ALA A 166 -13.23 -0.12 7.28
CA ALA A 166 -14.27 0.03 8.30
C ALA A 166 -15.25 -1.16 8.25
N GLY A 167 -15.67 -1.64 9.41
CA GLY A 167 -16.44 -2.89 9.57
C GLY A 167 -17.79 -2.95 8.86
N LEU A 168 -18.22 -1.85 8.25
CA LEU A 168 -19.40 -1.84 7.37
C LEU A 168 -19.11 -2.42 5.96
N TYR A 169 -17.83 -2.65 5.61
CA TYR A 169 -17.40 -3.23 4.35
C TYR A 169 -16.99 -4.70 4.58
N ASP A 170 -17.96 -5.58 4.58
CA ASP A 170 -17.81 -7.02 4.85
C ASP A 170 -17.81 -7.89 3.59
N GLY A 171 -18.12 -7.33 2.43
CA GLY A 171 -18.12 -8.00 1.14
C GLY A 171 -16.89 -7.65 0.30
N LEU A 172 -16.18 -8.67 -0.21
CA LEU A 172 -15.06 -8.51 -1.13
C LEU A 172 -15.37 -9.17 -2.47
N SER A 173 -15.28 -8.39 -3.55
CA SER A 173 -15.27 -8.92 -4.91
C SER A 173 -13.93 -8.62 -5.57
N TYR A 174 -13.31 -9.61 -6.19
CA TYR A 174 -12.04 -9.41 -6.88
C TYR A 174 -12.03 -10.11 -8.24
N TYR A 175 -11.23 -9.57 -9.14
CA TYR A 175 -10.89 -10.20 -10.41
C TYR A 175 -9.40 -10.51 -10.42
N GLY A 176 -9.06 -11.78 -10.60
CA GLY A 176 -7.69 -12.24 -10.56
C GLY A 176 -7.56 -13.71 -10.90
N ARG A 177 -6.38 -14.25 -10.76
CA ARG A 177 -6.19 -15.71 -10.81
C ARG A 177 -6.90 -16.34 -9.64
N GLY A 178 -7.51 -17.48 -9.87
CA GLY A 178 -8.20 -18.26 -8.84
C GLY A 178 -8.86 -19.49 -9.45
N PRO A 179 -9.61 -20.27 -8.66
CA PRO A 179 -9.88 -20.16 -7.21
C PRO A 179 -8.78 -20.74 -6.32
N TRP A 180 -7.71 -21.26 -6.90
CA TRP A 180 -6.60 -21.91 -6.20
C TRP A 180 -5.48 -20.92 -5.88
N GLU A 181 -4.54 -21.39 -5.08
CA GLU A 181 -3.31 -20.66 -4.77
C GLU A 181 -2.56 -20.25 -6.03
N ASN A 182 -1.98 -19.05 -6.00
CA ASN A 182 -1.27 -18.47 -7.13
C ASN A 182 0.24 -18.42 -6.88
N TYR A 183 0.78 -19.53 -6.40
CA TYR A 183 2.23 -19.69 -6.30
C TYR A 183 2.86 -19.90 -7.70
N SER A 184 4.12 -19.59 -7.79
CA SER A 184 4.89 -19.68 -9.04
C SER A 184 5.58 -21.02 -9.26
N ASP A 185 5.36 -21.98 -8.39
CA ASP A 185 5.88 -23.34 -8.45
C ASP A 185 5.12 -24.26 -9.39
#